data_c119e44d69a6c3a2c31de9e2a14923d8
#
_entry.id   c119e44d69a6c3a2c31de9e2a14923d8
#
_cell.length_a   1.000
_cell.length_b   1.000
_cell.length_c   1.000
_cell.angle_alpha   90.00
_cell.angle_beta   90.00
_cell.angle_gamma   90.00
#
_symmetry.space_group_name_H-M   'P 1'
#
loop_
_entity.id
_entity.type
_entity.pdbx_description
1 polymer ?
#
loop_
_entity_poly.entity_id
_entity_poly.type
_entity_poly.pdbx_seq_one_letter_code
_entity_poly.pdbx_strand_id
1 'polypeptide(L)'
;MRVSVIGGSSVSPETAAVAEELGERLATRGHTVVCGGLGGVMEAVCRGAAGAGGETIGVLPTDRRTDANPHVTVPIATGMGHARNALVVVNGDAAVAVDGSYGTLSEIGLALAHGHVVAGLDTHDVAGVEAVGSPADAVDYVEREVE
;
A
#
# COMPACT_ATOMS: atom_id res chain seq x y z
N MET A 1 2.67 -8.77 -10.33
CA MET A 1 3.70 -7.94 -9.63
C MET A 1 3.34 -7.76 -8.16
N ARG A 2 4.24 -7.18 -7.39
CA ARG A 2 3.96 -6.70 -6.04
C ARG A 2 3.64 -5.22 -6.10
N VAL A 3 2.57 -4.78 -5.46
CA VAL A 3 2.20 -3.37 -5.40
C VAL A 3 2.24 -2.93 -3.93
N SER A 4 3.09 -1.94 -3.64
CA SER A 4 3.15 -1.32 -2.31
C SER A 4 1.96 -0.38 -2.16
N VAL A 5 1.14 -0.59 -1.15
CA VAL A 5 0.02 0.30 -0.83
C VAL A 5 0.36 1.03 0.48
N ILE A 6 0.41 2.34 0.37
CA ILE A 6 0.81 3.24 1.47
C ILE A 6 -0.31 4.24 1.75
N GLY A 7 -0.46 4.63 3.01
CA GLY A 7 -1.54 5.53 3.39
C GLY A 7 -1.66 5.71 4.90
N GLY A 8 -2.68 6.46 5.32
CA GLY A 8 -2.89 6.80 6.71
C GLY A 8 -3.20 5.60 7.60
N SER A 9 -2.71 5.64 8.83
CA SER A 9 -2.99 4.62 9.85
C SER A 9 -4.36 4.79 10.51
N SER A 10 -5.02 5.92 10.27
CA SER A 10 -6.37 6.24 10.74
C SER A 10 -7.08 7.02 9.63
N VAL A 11 -8.17 6.50 9.12
CA VAL A 11 -8.87 7.05 7.94
C VAL A 11 -10.38 7.03 8.13
N SER A 12 -11.08 7.85 7.34
CA SER A 12 -12.54 7.85 7.28
C SER A 12 -13.10 6.54 6.70
N PRO A 13 -14.38 6.22 6.95
CA PRO A 13 -15.03 5.06 6.31
C PRO A 13 -14.98 5.12 4.78
N GLU A 14 -15.08 6.32 4.19
CA GLU A 14 -15.01 6.53 2.74
C GLU A 14 -13.63 6.18 2.19
N THR A 15 -12.57 6.62 2.86
CA THR A 15 -11.19 6.29 2.48
C THR A 15 -10.90 4.80 2.67
N ALA A 16 -11.39 4.20 3.75
CA ALA A 16 -11.28 2.77 3.97
C ALA A 16 -11.96 1.95 2.85
N ALA A 17 -13.12 2.38 2.38
CA ALA A 17 -13.81 1.73 1.26
C ALA A 17 -13.00 1.81 -0.04
N VAL A 18 -12.35 2.93 -0.31
CA VAL A 18 -11.46 3.10 -1.47
C VAL A 18 -10.27 2.15 -1.38
N ALA A 19 -9.64 2.06 -0.21
CA ALA A 19 -8.51 1.16 0.01
C ALA A 19 -8.91 -0.32 -0.10
N GLU A 20 -10.08 -0.69 0.40
CA GLU A 20 -10.60 -2.05 0.29
C GLU A 20 -10.85 -2.44 -1.16
N GLU A 21 -11.50 -1.56 -1.94
CA GLU A 21 -11.70 -1.77 -3.37
C GLU A 21 -10.37 -1.90 -4.13
N LEU A 22 -9.38 -1.07 -3.78
CA LEU A 22 -8.04 -1.16 -4.37
C LEU A 22 -7.44 -2.55 -4.12
N GLY A 23 -7.52 -3.06 -2.90
CA GLY A 23 -7.02 -4.39 -2.55
C GLY A 23 -7.71 -5.50 -3.32
N GLU A 24 -9.03 -5.45 -3.41
CA GLU A 24 -9.82 -6.42 -4.19
C GLU A 24 -9.41 -6.43 -5.66
N ARG A 25 -9.26 -5.24 -6.26
CA ARG A 25 -8.86 -5.12 -7.67
C ARG A 25 -7.45 -5.64 -7.93
N LEU A 26 -6.51 -5.31 -7.05
CA LEU A 26 -5.13 -5.81 -7.14
C LEU A 26 -5.09 -7.34 -7.10
N ALA A 27 -5.78 -7.93 -6.13
CA ALA A 27 -5.84 -9.38 -5.98
C ALA A 27 -6.53 -10.07 -7.18
N THR A 28 -7.64 -9.50 -7.65
CA THR A 28 -8.37 -10.03 -8.82
C THR A 28 -7.50 -10.02 -10.09
N ARG A 29 -6.57 -9.06 -10.18
CA ARG A 29 -5.59 -8.98 -11.29
C ARG A 29 -4.35 -9.83 -11.04
N GLY A 30 -4.29 -10.60 -9.95
CA GLY A 30 -3.17 -11.49 -9.63
C GLY A 30 -1.97 -10.80 -9.00
N HIS A 31 -2.14 -9.59 -8.47
CA HIS A 31 -1.06 -8.86 -7.80
C HIS A 31 -1.03 -9.15 -6.31
N THR A 32 0.17 -9.10 -5.73
CA THR A 32 0.38 -9.19 -4.29
C THR A 32 0.45 -7.79 -3.70
N VAL A 33 -0.25 -7.56 -2.58
CA VAL A 33 -0.19 -6.30 -1.84
C VAL A 33 0.97 -6.35 -0.84
N VAL A 34 1.77 -5.28 -0.80
CA VAL A 34 2.78 -5.05 0.23
C VAL A 34 2.39 -3.78 0.99
N CYS A 35 2.32 -3.84 2.30
CA CYS A 35 1.97 -2.67 3.13
C CYS A 35 2.66 -2.73 4.48
N GLY A 36 2.41 -1.73 5.32
CA GLY A 36 2.99 -1.66 6.66
C GLY A 36 2.35 -2.58 7.70
N GLY A 37 1.29 -3.29 7.36
CA GLY A 37 0.71 -4.37 8.16
C GLY A 37 -0.16 -3.95 9.35
N LEU A 38 -0.42 -2.66 9.56
CA LEU A 38 -1.18 -2.15 10.71
C LEU A 38 -2.61 -1.72 10.32
N GLY A 39 -3.11 -0.61 10.87
CA GLY A 39 -4.48 -0.16 10.69
C GLY A 39 -4.70 0.81 9.52
N GLY A 40 -5.89 1.39 9.45
CA GLY A 40 -6.23 2.37 8.43
C GLY A 40 -6.24 1.81 7.02
N VAL A 41 -5.53 2.48 6.11
CA VAL A 41 -5.39 2.03 4.71
C VAL A 41 -4.78 0.64 4.64
N MET A 42 -3.78 0.34 5.47
CA MET A 42 -3.11 -0.96 5.50
C MET A 42 -4.08 -2.10 5.79
N GLU A 43 -4.94 -1.95 6.79
CA GLU A 43 -5.94 -2.97 7.13
C GLU A 43 -7.01 -3.10 6.05
N ALA A 44 -7.50 -1.98 5.53
CA ALA A 44 -8.56 -1.97 4.52
C ALA A 44 -8.09 -2.62 3.21
N VAL A 45 -6.89 -2.30 2.73
CA VAL A 45 -6.35 -2.90 1.50
C VAL A 45 -6.10 -4.40 1.68
N CYS A 46 -5.61 -4.81 2.84
CA CYS A 46 -5.43 -6.24 3.14
C CYS A 46 -6.76 -6.98 3.18
N ARG A 47 -7.79 -6.39 3.78
CA ARG A 47 -9.13 -6.98 3.84
C ARG A 47 -9.69 -7.20 2.42
N GLY A 48 -9.59 -6.21 1.55
CA GLY A 48 -10.04 -6.34 0.17
C GLY A 48 -9.26 -7.39 -0.61
N ALA A 49 -7.95 -7.39 -0.51
CA ALA A 49 -7.09 -8.33 -1.21
C ALA A 49 -7.27 -9.77 -0.72
N ALA A 50 -7.23 -9.98 0.59
CA ALA A 50 -7.42 -11.32 1.17
C ALA A 50 -8.83 -11.86 0.91
N GLY A 51 -9.85 -10.99 0.95
CA GLY A 51 -11.22 -11.35 0.60
C GLY A 51 -11.39 -11.82 -0.83
N ALA A 52 -10.56 -11.37 -1.74
CA ALA A 52 -10.51 -11.81 -3.14
C ALA A 52 -9.50 -12.96 -3.38
N GLY A 53 -8.97 -13.56 -2.33
CA GLY A 53 -8.03 -14.68 -2.42
C GLY A 53 -6.59 -14.29 -2.72
N GLY A 54 -6.23 -13.01 -2.61
CA GLY A 54 -4.88 -12.50 -2.85
C GLY A 54 -3.96 -12.63 -1.65
N GLU A 55 -2.66 -12.56 -1.91
CA GLU A 55 -1.62 -12.52 -0.88
C GLU A 55 -1.38 -11.09 -0.40
N THR A 56 -1.23 -10.92 0.91
CA THR A 56 -0.92 -9.64 1.54
C THR A 56 0.32 -9.77 2.42
N ILE A 57 1.35 -8.98 2.11
CA ILE A 57 2.59 -8.95 2.87
C ILE A 57 2.56 -7.70 3.76
N GLY A 58 2.59 -7.89 5.07
CA GLY A 58 2.67 -6.83 6.06
C GLY A 58 4.07 -6.70 6.63
N VAL A 59 4.76 -5.61 6.31
CA VAL A 59 6.10 -5.30 6.84
C VAL A 59 5.93 -4.46 8.10
N LEU A 60 6.02 -5.11 9.26
CA LEU A 60 5.69 -4.52 10.55
C LEU A 60 6.86 -3.71 11.13
N PRO A 61 6.58 -2.60 11.81
CA PRO A 61 7.60 -1.82 12.52
C PRO A 61 8.08 -2.49 13.80
N THR A 62 7.29 -3.43 14.34
CA THR A 62 7.55 -4.12 15.60
C THR A 62 8.31 -5.43 15.40
N ASP A 63 8.66 -6.08 16.49
CA ASP A 63 9.37 -7.35 16.49
C ASP A 63 8.46 -8.57 16.64
N ARG A 64 7.12 -8.37 16.57
CA ARG A 64 6.12 -9.42 16.73
C ARG A 64 5.21 -9.53 15.51
N ARG A 65 5.22 -10.68 14.85
CA ARG A 65 4.34 -10.96 13.71
C ARG A 65 2.86 -10.89 14.08
N THR A 66 2.52 -11.16 15.34
CA THR A 66 1.15 -11.10 15.85
C THR A 66 0.57 -9.69 15.93
N ASP A 67 1.39 -8.66 15.77
CA ASP A 67 0.93 -7.28 15.71
C ASP A 67 0.28 -6.93 14.35
N ALA A 68 0.41 -7.79 13.35
CA ALA A 68 -0.21 -7.59 12.04
C ALA A 68 -1.73 -7.56 12.15
N ASN A 69 -2.38 -6.75 11.28
CA ASN A 69 -3.82 -6.80 11.18
C ASN A 69 -4.29 -8.19 10.71
N PRO A 70 -5.56 -8.58 10.99
CA PRO A 70 -6.03 -9.97 10.78
C PRO A 70 -6.10 -10.40 9.30
N HIS A 71 -5.93 -9.47 8.36
CA HIS A 71 -6.01 -9.75 6.92
C HIS A 71 -4.64 -9.87 6.26
N VAL A 72 -3.56 -9.71 7.00
CA VAL A 72 -2.20 -9.96 6.52
C VAL A 72 -1.97 -11.46 6.42
N THR A 73 -1.61 -11.96 5.24
CA THR A 73 -1.35 -13.38 5.01
C THR A 73 0.12 -13.74 5.26
N VAL A 74 1.04 -12.81 5.05
CA VAL A 74 2.48 -12.98 5.29
C VAL A 74 2.99 -11.82 6.15
N PRO A 75 3.03 -11.97 7.48
CA PRO A 75 3.58 -10.93 8.36
C PRO A 75 5.11 -11.05 8.44
N ILE A 76 5.78 -9.90 8.34
CA ILE A 76 7.23 -9.78 8.48
C ILE A 76 7.51 -8.80 9.62
N ALA A 77 8.04 -9.30 10.73
CA ALA A 77 8.46 -8.47 11.85
C ALA A 77 9.86 -7.93 11.58
N THR A 78 10.06 -6.62 11.75
CA THR A 78 11.36 -5.98 11.51
C THR A 78 12.02 -5.43 12.78
N GLY A 79 11.23 -4.99 13.75
CA GLY A 79 11.74 -4.27 14.92
C GLY A 79 12.37 -2.91 14.60
N MET A 80 12.17 -2.39 13.38
CA MET A 80 12.85 -1.19 12.87
C MET A 80 12.09 0.11 13.09
N GLY A 81 10.88 0.06 13.66
CA GLY A 81 10.05 1.26 13.79
C GLY A 81 9.75 1.88 12.43
N HIS A 82 9.78 3.21 12.34
CA HIS A 82 9.49 3.92 11.09
C HIS A 82 10.50 3.64 9.95
N ALA A 83 11.69 3.16 10.26
CA ALA A 83 12.68 2.80 9.23
C ALA A 83 12.19 1.66 8.32
N ARG A 84 11.21 0.85 8.78
CA ARG A 84 10.60 -0.22 7.95
C ARG A 84 9.85 0.33 6.73
N ASN A 85 9.53 1.63 6.71
CA ASN A 85 8.85 2.27 5.58
C ASN A 85 9.64 2.09 4.27
N ALA A 86 10.96 2.11 4.34
CA ALA A 86 11.81 1.82 3.19
C ALA A 86 11.60 0.40 2.67
N LEU A 87 11.40 -0.58 3.56
CA LEU A 87 11.17 -1.97 3.18
C LEU A 87 9.81 -2.17 2.51
N VAL A 88 8.80 -1.39 2.89
CA VAL A 88 7.48 -1.44 2.25
C VAL A 88 7.61 -1.08 0.77
N VAL A 89 8.26 0.03 0.46
CA VAL A 89 8.34 0.50 -0.94
C VAL A 89 9.36 -0.28 -1.77
N VAL A 90 10.48 -0.68 -1.21
CA VAL A 90 11.53 -1.40 -1.97
C VAL A 90 11.09 -2.82 -2.36
N ASN A 91 10.14 -3.39 -1.66
CA ASN A 91 9.60 -4.72 -1.95
C ASN A 91 8.42 -4.71 -2.92
N GLY A 92 7.96 -3.55 -3.36
CA GLY A 92 6.98 -3.40 -4.43
C GLY A 92 7.64 -3.06 -5.76
N ASP A 93 6.97 -3.40 -6.85
CA ASP A 93 7.37 -2.99 -8.21
C ASP A 93 6.82 -1.60 -8.55
N ALA A 94 5.73 -1.22 -7.91
CA ALA A 94 5.08 0.08 -7.98
C ALA A 94 4.46 0.41 -6.63
N ALA A 95 4.00 1.65 -6.45
CA ALA A 95 3.30 2.06 -5.24
C ALA A 95 1.98 2.77 -5.57
N VAL A 96 0.99 2.58 -4.71
CA VAL A 96 -0.25 3.37 -4.69
C VAL A 96 -0.39 4.00 -3.32
N ALA A 97 -0.49 5.32 -3.30
CA ALA A 97 -0.69 6.10 -2.08
C ALA A 97 -2.16 6.49 -1.95
N VAL A 98 -2.74 6.24 -0.78
CA VAL A 98 -4.14 6.55 -0.47
C VAL A 98 -4.17 7.44 0.76
N ASP A 99 -4.67 8.69 0.62
CA ASP A 99 -4.70 9.63 1.74
C ASP A 99 -3.31 9.78 2.38
N GLY A 100 -3.25 9.94 3.70
CA GLY A 100 -1.99 9.83 4.43
C GLY A 100 -1.50 11.10 5.08
N SER A 101 -0.48 10.94 5.92
CA SER A 101 0.18 12.01 6.65
C SER A 101 1.70 11.97 6.41
N TYR A 102 2.51 12.28 7.42
CA TYR A 102 3.97 12.39 7.23
C TYR A 102 4.64 11.05 6.88
N GLY A 103 4.17 9.94 7.44
CA GLY A 103 4.70 8.61 7.11
C GLY A 103 4.47 8.27 5.64
N THR A 104 3.28 8.55 5.15
CA THR A 104 2.93 8.34 3.74
C THR A 104 3.76 9.22 2.83
N LEU A 105 3.97 10.50 3.19
CA LEU A 105 4.82 11.40 2.43
C LEU A 105 6.26 10.88 2.36
N SER A 106 6.80 10.34 3.45
CA SER A 106 8.13 9.75 3.45
C SER A 106 8.22 8.54 2.52
N GLU A 107 7.21 7.68 2.52
CA GLU A 107 7.15 6.51 1.63
C GLU A 107 7.01 6.90 0.16
N ILE A 108 6.23 7.93 -0.16
CA ILE A 108 6.16 8.49 -1.52
C ILE A 108 7.55 8.94 -1.96
N GLY A 109 8.26 9.70 -1.12
CA GLY A 109 9.62 10.16 -1.41
C GLY A 109 10.58 9.00 -1.65
N LEU A 110 10.53 7.97 -0.80
CA LEU A 110 11.35 6.77 -0.95
C LEU A 110 11.04 6.02 -2.26
N ALA A 111 9.77 5.85 -2.58
CA ALA A 111 9.35 5.17 -3.81
C ALA A 111 9.88 5.90 -5.06
N LEU A 112 9.71 7.22 -5.10
CA LEU A 112 10.21 8.04 -6.21
C LEU A 112 11.74 8.03 -6.29
N ALA A 113 12.43 8.06 -5.14
CA ALA A 113 13.89 8.00 -5.09
C ALA A 113 14.42 6.67 -5.63
N HIS A 114 13.66 5.58 -5.47
CA HIS A 114 13.99 4.27 -6.04
C HIS A 114 13.56 4.12 -7.51
N GLY A 115 12.98 5.15 -8.11
CA GLY A 115 12.51 5.12 -9.49
C GLY A 115 11.20 4.36 -9.69
N HIS A 116 10.45 4.11 -8.63
CA HIS A 116 9.17 3.43 -8.72
C HIS A 116 8.08 4.36 -9.25
N VAL A 117 7.15 3.78 -9.99
CA VAL A 117 5.89 4.42 -10.40
C VAL A 117 5.00 4.57 -9.18
N VAL A 118 4.40 5.74 -9.00
CA VAL A 118 3.50 6.02 -7.88
C VAL A 118 2.19 6.62 -8.39
N ALA A 119 1.08 5.94 -8.13
CA ALA A 119 -0.28 6.48 -8.32
C ALA A 119 -0.79 7.03 -6.98
N GLY A 120 -1.55 8.11 -7.04
CA GLY A 120 -2.10 8.76 -5.85
C GLY A 120 -3.62 8.87 -5.88
N LEU A 121 -4.27 8.39 -4.82
CA LEU A 121 -5.71 8.53 -4.58
C LEU A 121 -5.91 9.49 -3.40
N ASP A 122 -6.25 10.74 -3.68
CA ASP A 122 -6.48 11.78 -2.67
C ASP A 122 -5.32 11.91 -1.67
N THR A 123 -4.10 11.87 -2.17
CA THR A 123 -2.88 11.92 -1.36
C THR A 123 -2.13 13.24 -1.57
N HIS A 124 -0.90 13.31 -1.08
CA HIS A 124 -0.03 14.48 -1.21
C HIS A 124 0.23 14.84 -2.67
N ASP A 125 0.19 16.13 -2.98
CA ASP A 125 0.56 16.65 -4.30
C ASP A 125 2.08 16.74 -4.39
N VAL A 126 2.68 15.72 -5.00
CA VAL A 126 4.14 15.62 -5.17
C VAL A 126 4.44 15.38 -6.64
N ALA A 127 5.41 16.12 -7.17
CA ALA A 127 5.87 15.91 -8.55
C ALA A 127 6.39 14.48 -8.72
N GLY A 128 5.87 13.78 -9.73
CA GLY A 128 6.18 12.37 -9.97
C GLY A 128 5.09 11.39 -9.50
N VAL A 129 4.14 11.85 -8.71
CA VAL A 129 2.94 11.07 -8.36
C VAL A 129 1.85 11.36 -9.39
N GLU A 130 1.33 10.31 -10.00
CA GLU A 130 0.16 10.42 -10.90
C GLU A 130 -1.12 10.41 -10.08
N ALA A 131 -1.80 11.55 -10.01
CA ALA A 131 -3.11 11.64 -9.37
C ALA A 131 -4.15 10.91 -10.22
N VAL A 132 -4.85 9.96 -9.62
CA VAL A 132 -5.88 9.16 -10.29
C VAL A 132 -7.22 9.29 -9.57
N GLY A 133 -8.31 9.04 -10.28
CA GLY A 133 -9.65 9.30 -9.76
C GLY A 133 -10.32 8.10 -9.08
N SER A 134 -9.80 6.89 -9.27
CA SER A 134 -10.43 5.68 -8.75
C SER A 134 -9.41 4.56 -8.53
N PRO A 135 -9.74 3.55 -7.68
CA PRO A 135 -8.91 2.35 -7.56
C PRO A 135 -8.65 1.63 -8.88
N ALA A 136 -9.64 1.60 -9.78
CA ALA A 136 -9.48 1.02 -11.10
C ALA A 136 -8.39 1.75 -11.90
N ASP A 137 -8.43 3.08 -11.92
CA ASP A 137 -7.44 3.91 -12.61
C ASP A 137 -6.05 3.72 -12.02
N ALA A 138 -5.95 3.55 -10.70
CA ALA A 138 -4.67 3.29 -10.03
C ALA A 138 -4.05 1.98 -10.50
N VAL A 139 -4.84 0.91 -10.54
CA VAL A 139 -4.36 -0.41 -11.00
C VAL A 139 -3.97 -0.36 -12.47
N ASP A 140 -4.80 0.22 -13.31
CA ASP A 140 -4.51 0.35 -14.75
C ASP A 140 -3.23 1.17 -14.99
N TYR A 141 -3.02 2.23 -14.22
CA TYR A 141 -1.81 3.06 -14.32
C TYR A 141 -0.56 2.28 -13.96
N VAL A 142 -0.53 1.62 -12.79
CA VAL A 142 0.68 0.89 -12.37
C VAL A 142 0.98 -0.30 -13.29
N GLU A 143 -0.03 -0.99 -13.79
CA GLU A 143 0.17 -2.07 -14.77
C GLU A 143 0.78 -1.58 -16.06
N ARG A 144 0.32 -0.44 -16.57
CA ARG A 144 0.81 0.13 -17.82
C ARG A 144 2.24 0.62 -17.71
N GLU A 145 2.60 1.22 -16.58
CA GLU A 145 3.90 1.90 -16.43
C GLU A 145 5.02 0.96 -15.95
N VAL A 146 4.71 -0.20 -15.39
CA VAL A 146 5.72 -1.13 -14.82
C VAL A 146 6.19 -2.17 -15.85
N GLU A 147 5.67 -2.19 -17.01
CA GLU A 147 6.08 -3.15 -18.05
C GLU A 147 7.56 -3.11 -18.42
#